data_07375d080291bd8b60e425dfbd974c23
#
_entry.id   07375d080291bd8b60e425dfbd974c23
#
_cell.length_a   1.000
_cell.length_b   1.000
_cell.length_c   1.000
_cell.angle_alpha   90.00
_cell.angle_beta   90.00
_cell.angle_gamma   90.00
#
_symmetry.space_group_name_H-M   'P 1'
#
loop_
_entity.id
_entity.type
_entity.pdbx_description
1 polymer ?
#
loop_
_entity_poly.entity_id
_entity_poly.type
_entity_poly.pdbx_seq_one_letter_code
_entity_poly.pdbx_strand_id
1 'polypeptide(L)'
;VWDAASRPDARDALRFNAAETGEPDLGCIVENLRVQWALSESRHLRSVTQLRAGLEGLEFDEDGARLTLTDGRRLACALLVGADGGGSRTRELCGISRAGWKYGQTAVVAHLGTERPHLRTAWQRFLPEGPLALLPLEAGRVSLVWTTSAAEAEELLALEPAAFSAAVTEASGRVLGRLELDS
;
A
#
# COMPACT_ATOMS: atom_id res chain seq x y z
N VAL A 1 13.09 5.95 13.25
CA VAL A 1 12.25 7.11 12.88
C VAL A 1 12.95 8.36 13.34
N TRP A 2 13.05 9.41 12.51
CA TRP A 2 13.68 10.71 12.87
C TRP A 2 13.01 11.89 12.15
N ASP A 3 13.23 13.08 12.64
CA ASP A 3 12.74 14.34 12.08
C ASP A 3 13.67 14.89 10.97
N ALA A 4 13.13 15.74 10.09
CA ALA A 4 13.89 16.37 9.00
C ALA A 4 15.11 17.17 9.48
N ALA A 5 15.00 17.79 10.65
CA ALA A 5 16.07 18.59 11.26
C ALA A 5 17.10 17.74 12.03
N SER A 6 16.87 16.41 12.14
CA SER A 6 17.71 15.48 12.90
C SER A 6 18.39 14.45 11.96
N ARG A 7 19.07 13.50 12.55
CA ARG A 7 19.81 12.42 11.88
C ARG A 7 19.35 11.05 12.39
N PRO A 8 19.42 9.99 11.57
CA PRO A 8 18.94 8.65 11.97
C PRO A 8 19.76 8.04 13.13
N ASP A 9 20.98 8.52 13.37
CA ASP A 9 21.87 8.10 14.46
C ASP A 9 21.83 9.03 15.69
N ALA A 10 21.05 10.11 15.64
CA ALA A 10 20.93 11.07 16.74
C ALA A 10 20.18 10.48 17.96
N ARG A 11 20.33 11.13 19.12
CA ARG A 11 19.72 10.67 20.37
C ARG A 11 18.21 10.83 20.41
N ASP A 12 17.67 11.75 19.64
CA ASP A 12 16.25 12.03 19.46
C ASP A 12 15.56 11.13 18.42
N ALA A 13 16.33 10.30 17.71
CA ALA A 13 15.77 9.31 16.82
C ALA A 13 15.13 8.17 17.61
N LEU A 14 13.86 7.87 17.31
CA LEU A 14 13.15 6.73 17.91
C LEU A 14 13.56 5.44 17.21
N ARG A 15 13.85 4.42 18.01
CA ARG A 15 14.18 3.07 17.55
C ARG A 15 13.27 2.06 18.22
N PHE A 16 12.76 1.15 17.45
CA PHE A 16 11.96 0.00 17.91
C PHE A 16 12.71 -1.25 17.49
N ASN A 17 13.01 -2.12 18.44
CA ASN A 17 13.75 -3.35 18.20
C ASN A 17 12.90 -4.54 18.65
N ALA A 18 12.69 -5.50 17.77
CA ALA A 18 11.94 -6.72 18.07
C ALA A 18 12.51 -7.50 19.26
N ALA A 19 13.84 -7.49 19.45
CA ALA A 19 14.47 -8.13 20.59
C ALA A 19 14.04 -7.58 21.96
N GLU A 20 13.60 -6.30 22.03
CA GLU A 20 13.11 -5.68 23.27
C GLU A 20 11.73 -6.23 23.69
N THR A 21 10.98 -6.78 22.72
CA THR A 21 9.68 -7.43 22.97
C THR A 21 9.77 -8.95 22.99
N GLY A 22 10.97 -9.51 22.79
CA GLY A 22 11.18 -10.95 22.71
C GLY A 22 10.70 -11.60 21.41
N GLU A 23 10.38 -10.77 20.39
CA GLU A 23 9.89 -11.25 19.11
C GLU A 23 11.01 -11.32 18.06
N PRO A 24 10.95 -12.25 17.09
CA PRO A 24 11.96 -12.34 16.03
C PRO A 24 11.89 -11.17 15.07
N ASP A 25 10.72 -10.60 14.86
CA ASP A 25 10.42 -9.48 13.95
C ASP A 25 9.30 -8.62 14.51
N LEU A 26 9.31 -7.31 14.21
CA LEU A 26 8.18 -6.40 14.50
C LEU A 26 7.03 -6.59 13.50
N GLY A 27 7.31 -7.13 12.34
CA GLY A 27 6.35 -7.38 11.27
C GLY A 27 7.04 -7.68 9.95
N CYS A 28 6.23 -7.98 8.93
CA CYS A 28 6.71 -8.25 7.58
C CYS A 28 6.10 -7.26 6.59
N ILE A 29 6.91 -6.79 5.66
CA ILE A 29 6.46 -6.03 4.48
C ILE A 29 6.37 -7.02 3.32
N VAL A 30 5.19 -7.11 2.70
CA VAL A 30 4.93 -8.04 1.60
C VAL A 30 4.30 -7.28 0.44
N GLU A 31 4.81 -7.52 -0.77
CA GLU A 31 4.22 -6.98 -2.00
C GLU A 31 2.78 -7.51 -2.18
N ASN A 32 1.82 -6.60 -2.40
CA ASN A 32 0.40 -6.97 -2.50
C ASN A 32 0.12 -8.01 -3.58
N LEU A 33 0.82 -7.94 -4.71
CA LEU A 33 0.69 -8.92 -5.79
C LEU A 33 1.08 -10.33 -5.36
N ARG A 34 2.10 -10.48 -4.50
CA ARG A 34 2.50 -11.79 -3.94
C ARG A 34 1.41 -12.36 -3.03
N VAL A 35 0.78 -11.49 -2.21
CA VAL A 35 -0.35 -11.90 -1.35
C VAL A 35 -1.52 -12.35 -2.21
N GLN A 36 -1.89 -11.57 -3.22
CA GLN A 36 -2.98 -11.91 -4.13
C GLN A 36 -2.71 -13.22 -4.89
N TRP A 37 -1.48 -13.39 -5.41
CA TRP A 37 -1.07 -14.61 -6.07
C TRP A 37 -1.16 -15.83 -5.14
N ALA A 38 -0.57 -15.74 -3.95
CA ALA A 38 -0.60 -16.83 -2.98
C ALA A 38 -2.02 -17.21 -2.55
N LEU A 39 -2.91 -16.23 -2.42
CA LEU A 39 -4.32 -16.46 -2.14
C LEU A 39 -5.02 -17.14 -3.31
N SER A 40 -4.78 -16.69 -4.55
CA SER A 40 -5.39 -17.26 -5.76
C SER A 40 -4.98 -18.73 -6.01
N GLU A 41 -3.74 -19.09 -5.66
CA GLU A 41 -3.21 -20.45 -5.75
C GLU A 41 -3.61 -21.33 -4.54
N SER A 42 -4.29 -20.76 -3.57
CA SER A 42 -4.68 -21.49 -2.37
C SER A 42 -5.60 -22.68 -2.72
N ARG A 43 -5.30 -23.83 -2.13
CA ARG A 43 -6.15 -25.04 -2.25
C ARG A 43 -7.61 -24.79 -1.83
N HIS A 44 -7.86 -23.83 -0.95
CA HIS A 44 -9.21 -23.49 -0.47
C HIS A 44 -10.04 -22.78 -1.54
N LEU A 45 -9.42 -22.16 -2.54
CA LEU A 45 -10.13 -21.53 -3.66
C LEU A 45 -10.43 -22.48 -4.82
N ARG A 46 -9.90 -23.71 -4.82
CA ARG A 46 -10.15 -24.68 -5.90
C ARG A 46 -11.61 -25.13 -6.01
N SER A 47 -12.35 -25.08 -4.90
CA SER A 47 -13.79 -25.39 -4.86
C SER A 47 -14.68 -24.17 -5.06
N VAL A 48 -14.10 -22.98 -5.21
CA VAL A 48 -14.83 -21.71 -5.37
C VAL A 48 -14.93 -21.35 -6.84
N THR A 49 -16.12 -21.11 -7.34
CA THR A 49 -16.32 -20.59 -8.70
C THR A 49 -15.84 -19.13 -8.76
N GLN A 50 -14.80 -18.90 -9.56
CA GLN A 50 -14.28 -17.56 -9.79
C GLN A 50 -14.86 -16.97 -11.08
N LEU A 51 -15.44 -15.78 -11.00
CA LEU A 51 -16.02 -15.08 -12.13
C LEU A 51 -15.29 -13.74 -12.33
N ARG A 52 -14.81 -13.51 -13.57
CA ARG A 52 -14.17 -12.24 -13.93
C ARG A 52 -15.23 -11.32 -14.53
N ALA A 53 -16.02 -10.68 -13.67
CA ALA A 53 -17.01 -9.70 -14.05
C ALA A 53 -17.25 -8.72 -12.90
N GLY A 54 -17.63 -7.51 -13.22
CA GLY A 54 -18.06 -6.51 -12.26
C GLY A 54 -19.52 -6.69 -11.85
N LEU A 55 -19.92 -6.08 -10.74
CA LEU A 55 -21.30 -5.99 -10.30
C LEU A 55 -21.96 -4.77 -10.96
N GLU A 56 -23.02 -4.99 -11.74
CA GLU A 56 -23.79 -3.94 -12.41
C GLU A 56 -25.06 -3.58 -11.62
N GLY A 57 -25.82 -4.60 -11.17
CA GLY A 57 -27.08 -4.44 -10.45
C GLY A 57 -27.21 -5.38 -9.27
N LEU A 58 -27.99 -4.97 -8.27
CA LEU A 58 -28.23 -5.71 -7.05
C LEU A 58 -29.67 -5.46 -6.58
N GLU A 59 -30.38 -6.56 -6.33
CA GLU A 59 -31.72 -6.58 -5.77
C GLU A 59 -31.76 -7.54 -4.59
N PHE A 60 -32.62 -7.29 -3.61
CA PHE A 60 -32.84 -8.18 -2.47
C PHE A 60 -34.29 -8.67 -2.43
N ASP A 61 -34.46 -9.92 -2.09
CA ASP A 61 -35.76 -10.52 -1.80
C ASP A 61 -35.71 -11.36 -0.51
N GLU A 62 -36.80 -12.10 -0.22
CA GLU A 62 -36.90 -12.93 0.99
C GLU A 62 -35.86 -14.08 1.02
N ASP A 63 -35.39 -14.51 -0.13
CA ASP A 63 -34.43 -15.62 -0.30
C ASP A 63 -32.97 -15.17 -0.30
N GLY A 64 -32.67 -13.85 -0.40
CA GLY A 64 -31.33 -13.31 -0.39
C GLY A 64 -31.07 -12.20 -1.40
N ALA A 65 -29.93 -12.26 -2.09
CA ALA A 65 -29.50 -11.26 -3.07
C ALA A 65 -29.51 -11.81 -4.50
N ARG A 66 -29.98 -10.99 -5.44
CA ARG A 66 -29.92 -11.21 -6.90
C ARG A 66 -28.98 -10.20 -7.53
N LEU A 67 -27.96 -10.70 -8.20
CA LEU A 67 -26.92 -9.91 -8.81
C LEU A 67 -27.05 -9.94 -10.31
N THR A 68 -26.85 -8.79 -10.96
CA THR A 68 -26.59 -8.69 -12.39
C THR A 68 -25.12 -8.29 -12.60
N LEU A 69 -24.39 -9.07 -13.37
CA LEU A 69 -22.99 -8.83 -13.68
C LEU A 69 -22.84 -8.02 -14.96
N THR A 70 -21.69 -7.35 -15.13
CA THR A 70 -21.38 -6.50 -16.30
C THR A 70 -21.35 -7.28 -17.64
N ASP A 71 -21.26 -8.60 -17.60
CA ASP A 71 -21.33 -9.49 -18.76
C ASP A 71 -22.74 -10.06 -19.01
N GLY A 72 -23.75 -9.56 -18.28
CA GLY A 72 -25.15 -9.96 -18.42
C GLY A 72 -25.56 -11.22 -17.64
N ARG A 73 -24.62 -11.92 -17.01
CA ARG A 73 -24.97 -13.06 -16.15
C ARG A 73 -25.75 -12.61 -14.91
N ARG A 74 -26.68 -13.45 -14.48
CA ARG A 74 -27.45 -13.26 -13.24
C ARG A 74 -27.10 -14.34 -12.25
N LEU A 75 -26.93 -13.95 -10.99
CA LEU A 75 -26.64 -14.85 -9.88
C LEU A 75 -27.64 -14.61 -8.75
N ALA A 76 -27.91 -15.66 -7.98
CA ALA A 76 -28.65 -15.55 -6.73
C ALA A 76 -27.82 -16.17 -5.61
N CYS A 77 -27.86 -15.56 -4.43
CA CYS A 77 -27.15 -16.05 -3.25
C CYS A 77 -27.91 -15.68 -1.98
N ALA A 78 -27.82 -16.54 -0.97
CA ALA A 78 -28.39 -16.27 0.35
C ALA A 78 -27.63 -15.19 1.12
N LEU A 79 -26.33 -15.00 0.83
CA LEU A 79 -25.47 -14.00 1.45
C LEU A 79 -24.55 -13.38 0.42
N LEU A 80 -24.50 -12.06 0.37
CA LEU A 80 -23.52 -11.29 -0.41
C LEU A 80 -22.53 -10.60 0.52
N VAL A 81 -21.23 -10.81 0.28
CA VAL A 81 -20.15 -10.13 0.99
C VAL A 81 -19.46 -9.14 0.05
N GLY A 82 -19.59 -7.85 0.33
CA GLY A 82 -18.91 -6.78 -0.39
C GLY A 82 -17.47 -6.63 0.10
N ALA A 83 -16.50 -7.14 -0.65
CA ALA A 83 -15.06 -7.03 -0.37
C ALA A 83 -14.32 -6.30 -1.50
N ASP A 84 -14.98 -5.36 -2.17
CA ASP A 84 -14.58 -4.66 -3.39
C ASP A 84 -13.90 -3.28 -3.12
N GLY A 85 -13.41 -3.08 -1.90
CA GLY A 85 -12.48 -2.01 -1.53
C GLY A 85 -13.10 -0.63 -1.33
N GLY A 86 -12.25 0.40 -1.39
CA GLY A 86 -12.64 1.79 -1.07
C GLY A 86 -13.69 2.38 -2.01
N GLY A 87 -13.65 2.04 -3.29
CA GLY A 87 -14.63 2.41 -4.32
C GLY A 87 -15.77 1.40 -4.51
N SER A 88 -16.16 0.69 -3.43
CA SER A 88 -17.11 -0.43 -3.45
C SER A 88 -18.40 -0.14 -4.20
N ARG A 89 -18.61 -0.86 -5.30
CA ARG A 89 -19.85 -0.83 -6.07
C ARG A 89 -20.99 -1.53 -5.31
N THR A 90 -20.64 -2.59 -4.57
CA THR A 90 -21.58 -3.31 -3.71
C THR A 90 -22.19 -2.36 -2.68
N ARG A 91 -21.36 -1.57 -1.99
CA ARG A 91 -21.79 -0.57 -1.00
C ARG A 91 -22.72 0.47 -1.64
N GLU A 92 -22.34 0.97 -2.81
CA GLU A 92 -23.12 1.97 -3.55
C GLU A 92 -24.51 1.44 -3.91
N LEU A 93 -24.61 0.24 -4.48
CA LEU A 93 -25.86 -0.40 -4.85
C LEU A 93 -26.75 -0.75 -3.63
N CYS A 94 -26.14 -1.01 -2.48
CA CYS A 94 -26.85 -1.18 -1.21
C CYS A 94 -27.34 0.15 -0.59
N GLY A 95 -27.04 1.31 -1.18
CA GLY A 95 -27.38 2.61 -0.61
C GLY A 95 -26.66 2.93 0.70
N ILE A 96 -25.55 2.23 1.01
CA ILE A 96 -24.78 2.45 2.23
C ILE A 96 -23.88 3.67 2.06
N SER A 97 -24.15 4.72 2.80
CA SER A 97 -23.35 5.94 2.78
C SER A 97 -21.96 5.76 3.39
N ARG A 98 -21.02 6.57 2.96
CA ARG A 98 -19.65 6.64 3.51
C ARG A 98 -19.44 7.97 4.21
N ALA A 99 -19.04 7.94 5.47
CA ALA A 99 -18.47 9.08 6.15
C ALA A 99 -16.95 9.10 5.93
N GLY A 100 -16.38 10.27 5.75
CA GLY A 100 -14.92 10.42 5.58
C GLY A 100 -14.53 11.86 5.28
N TRP A 101 -13.26 12.14 5.49
CA TRP A 101 -12.64 13.42 5.16
C TRP A 101 -11.34 13.20 4.39
N LYS A 102 -10.89 14.21 3.66
CA LYS A 102 -9.61 14.21 2.97
C LYS A 102 -8.55 14.86 3.85
N TYR A 103 -7.37 14.25 3.95
CA TYR A 103 -6.23 14.83 4.66
C TYR A 103 -5.51 15.92 3.84
N GLY A 104 -5.82 16.05 2.55
CA GLY A 104 -5.14 16.98 1.65
C GLY A 104 -3.73 16.53 1.25
N GLN A 105 -3.42 15.27 1.50
CA GLN A 105 -2.11 14.67 1.20
C GLN A 105 -2.27 13.50 0.22
N THR A 106 -1.19 13.22 -0.50
CA THR A 106 -1.06 12.12 -1.46
C THR A 106 0.17 11.31 -1.11
N ALA A 107 0.06 9.98 -1.16
CA ALA A 107 1.20 9.09 -0.99
C ALA A 107 1.74 8.66 -2.35
N VAL A 108 3.00 8.98 -2.63
CA VAL A 108 3.77 8.44 -3.76
C VAL A 108 4.39 7.12 -3.33
N VAL A 109 4.18 6.07 -4.10
CA VAL A 109 4.68 4.71 -3.82
C VAL A 109 5.54 4.24 -4.98
N ALA A 110 6.72 3.70 -4.69
CA ALA A 110 7.62 3.14 -5.68
C ALA A 110 8.50 2.04 -5.06
N HIS A 111 9.10 1.20 -5.88
CA HIS A 111 10.15 0.27 -5.46
C HIS A 111 11.51 0.79 -5.89
N LEU A 112 12.49 0.70 -4.98
CA LEU A 112 13.83 1.23 -5.19
C LEU A 112 14.88 0.21 -4.78
N GLY A 113 15.91 0.06 -5.59
CA GLY A 113 17.16 -0.56 -5.20
C GLY A 113 17.98 0.35 -4.27
N THR A 114 18.74 -0.23 -3.33
CA THR A 114 19.52 0.52 -2.34
C THR A 114 21.02 0.26 -2.49
N GLU A 115 21.83 1.32 -2.38
CA GLU A 115 23.31 1.19 -2.38
C GLU A 115 23.82 0.49 -1.12
N ARG A 116 23.18 0.74 0.03
CA ARG A 116 23.52 0.13 1.32
C ARG A 116 22.44 -0.86 1.73
N PRO A 117 22.79 -1.97 2.37
CA PRO A 117 21.79 -2.94 2.83
C PRO A 117 20.88 -2.32 3.90
N HIS A 118 19.58 -2.52 3.77
CA HIS A 118 18.58 -2.03 4.73
C HIS A 118 18.56 -2.82 6.06
N LEU A 119 19.26 -3.96 6.15
CA LEU A 119 19.39 -4.80 7.34
C LEU A 119 18.04 -5.13 8.01
N ARG A 120 17.00 -5.41 7.20
CA ARG A 120 15.63 -5.69 7.67
C ARG A 120 15.03 -4.57 8.53
N THR A 121 15.48 -3.34 8.32
CA THR A 121 15.05 -2.14 9.07
C THR A 121 14.14 -1.30 8.19
N ALA A 122 12.96 -0.96 8.73
CA ALA A 122 12.09 0.08 8.16
C ALA A 122 12.57 1.44 8.64
N TRP A 123 12.81 2.34 7.70
CA TRP A 123 13.27 3.70 7.95
C TRP A 123 12.15 4.69 7.69
N GLN A 124 11.93 5.65 8.59
CA GLN A 124 10.93 6.70 8.40
C GLN A 124 11.47 8.04 8.84
N ARG A 125 11.37 9.01 7.92
CA ARG A 125 11.73 10.41 8.15
C ARG A 125 10.49 11.28 8.09
N PHE A 126 10.29 12.12 9.11
CA PHE A 126 9.24 13.14 9.09
C PHE A 126 9.77 14.38 8.37
N LEU A 127 9.20 14.67 7.21
CA LEU A 127 9.45 15.87 6.42
C LEU A 127 8.35 16.91 6.69
N PRO A 128 8.54 18.20 6.35
CA PRO A 128 7.54 19.23 6.60
C PRO A 128 6.15 18.95 6.05
N GLU A 129 6.07 18.40 4.82
CA GLU A 129 4.81 18.10 4.12
C GLU A 129 4.24 16.70 4.45
N GLY A 130 5.02 15.85 5.13
CA GLY A 130 4.58 14.52 5.52
C GLY A 130 5.72 13.49 5.63
N PRO A 131 5.43 12.27 6.09
CA PRO A 131 6.45 11.26 6.28
C PRO A 131 6.90 10.60 4.97
N LEU A 132 8.20 10.29 4.91
CA LEU A 132 8.83 9.42 3.94
C LEU A 132 9.25 8.14 4.64
N ALA A 133 8.77 6.99 4.18
CA ALA A 133 9.13 5.67 4.68
C ALA A 133 9.85 4.84 3.60
N LEU A 134 10.90 4.14 3.99
CA LEU A 134 11.58 3.11 3.21
C LEU A 134 11.38 1.78 3.92
N LEU A 135 10.56 0.92 3.35
CA LEU A 135 10.13 -0.35 3.93
C LEU A 135 10.94 -1.49 3.29
N PRO A 136 11.60 -2.35 4.08
CA PRO A 136 12.50 -3.37 3.54
C PRO A 136 11.75 -4.43 2.73
N LEU A 137 12.23 -4.71 1.52
CA LEU A 137 11.81 -5.78 0.65
C LEU A 137 12.96 -6.77 0.43
N GLU A 138 12.70 -7.87 -0.24
CA GLU A 138 13.72 -8.82 -0.65
C GLU A 138 14.69 -8.24 -1.69
N ALA A 139 15.85 -8.90 -1.85
CA ALA A 139 16.87 -8.58 -2.84
C ALA A 139 17.46 -7.16 -2.75
N GLY A 140 17.59 -6.61 -1.53
CA GLY A 140 18.19 -5.28 -1.34
C GLY A 140 17.32 -4.13 -1.85
N ARG A 141 16.01 -4.35 -1.99
CA ARG A 141 15.04 -3.34 -2.39
C ARG A 141 14.30 -2.77 -1.20
N VAL A 142 13.69 -1.61 -1.40
CA VAL A 142 12.74 -1.01 -0.46
C VAL A 142 11.48 -0.57 -1.20
N SER A 143 10.35 -0.62 -0.48
CA SER A 143 9.15 0.09 -0.90
C SER A 143 9.18 1.48 -0.29
N LEU A 144 9.18 2.50 -1.14
CA LEU A 144 8.97 3.89 -0.76
C LEU A 144 7.49 4.12 -0.50
N VAL A 145 7.18 4.81 0.59
CA VAL A 145 5.89 5.47 0.81
C VAL A 145 6.20 6.89 1.25
N TRP A 146 6.05 7.84 0.34
CA TRP A 146 6.29 9.25 0.59
C TRP A 146 4.97 10.02 0.56
N THR A 147 4.50 10.38 1.73
CA THR A 147 3.30 11.21 1.89
C THR A 147 3.70 12.68 1.80
N THR A 148 3.02 13.42 0.93
CA THR A 148 3.30 14.84 0.70
C THR A 148 2.04 15.57 0.21
N SER A 149 2.12 16.88 -0.10
CA SER A 149 1.03 17.63 -0.70
C SER A 149 0.66 17.07 -2.08
N ALA A 150 -0.57 17.30 -2.54
CA ALA A 150 -0.99 16.83 -3.87
C ALA A 150 -0.14 17.46 -5.00
N ALA A 151 0.24 18.74 -4.85
CA ALA A 151 1.07 19.44 -5.83
C ALA A 151 2.48 18.84 -5.92
N GLU A 152 3.15 18.63 -4.79
CA GLU A 152 4.48 18.01 -4.76
C GLU A 152 4.44 16.55 -5.27
N ALA A 153 3.37 15.81 -4.97
CA ALA A 153 3.20 14.46 -5.51
C ALA A 153 3.09 14.44 -7.03
N GLU A 154 2.36 15.40 -7.63
CA GLU A 154 2.28 15.55 -9.10
C GLU A 154 3.64 15.93 -9.70
N GLU A 155 4.39 16.83 -9.07
CA GLU A 155 5.75 17.20 -9.50
C GLU A 155 6.69 15.98 -9.43
N LEU A 156 6.67 15.21 -8.35
CA LEU A 156 7.50 14.00 -8.21
C LEU A 156 7.17 12.94 -9.27
N LEU A 157 5.88 12.74 -9.57
CA LEU A 157 5.43 11.76 -10.57
C LEU A 157 5.74 12.20 -12.01
N ALA A 158 5.96 13.50 -12.25
CA ALA A 158 6.36 14.04 -13.55
C ALA A 158 7.87 13.96 -13.81
N LEU A 159 8.67 13.61 -12.80
CA LEU A 159 10.12 13.50 -12.94
C LEU A 159 10.53 12.29 -13.79
N GLU A 160 11.58 12.46 -14.55
CA GLU A 160 12.28 11.33 -15.18
C GLU A 160 12.87 10.39 -14.10
N PRO A 161 12.99 9.08 -14.36
CA PRO A 161 13.42 8.08 -13.37
C PRO A 161 14.69 8.44 -12.60
N ALA A 162 15.70 9.00 -13.26
CA ALA A 162 16.95 9.40 -12.62
C ALA A 162 16.76 10.60 -11.68
N ALA A 163 15.94 11.56 -12.07
CA ALA A 163 15.63 12.74 -11.25
C ALA A 163 14.77 12.36 -10.04
N PHE A 164 13.80 11.48 -10.22
CA PHE A 164 13.00 10.91 -9.11
C PHE A 164 13.89 10.19 -8.10
N SER A 165 14.79 9.31 -8.58
CA SER A 165 15.76 8.58 -7.74
C SER A 165 16.63 9.53 -6.93
N ALA A 166 17.11 10.63 -7.56
CA ALA A 166 17.90 11.65 -6.88
C ALA A 166 17.06 12.38 -5.80
N ALA A 167 15.84 12.78 -6.11
CA ALA A 167 14.93 13.44 -5.16
C ALA A 167 14.65 12.57 -3.92
N VAL A 168 14.33 11.30 -4.12
CA VAL A 168 14.09 10.35 -3.01
C VAL A 168 15.36 10.12 -2.19
N THR A 169 16.53 10.01 -2.86
CA THR A 169 17.82 9.85 -2.18
C THR A 169 18.08 11.02 -1.22
N GLU A 170 17.89 12.25 -1.66
CA GLU A 170 18.05 13.45 -0.81
C GLU A 170 16.98 13.52 0.29
N ALA A 171 15.72 13.34 -0.07
CA ALA A 171 14.60 13.39 0.88
C ALA A 171 14.72 12.35 1.99
N SER A 172 15.29 11.17 1.70
CA SER A 172 15.56 10.13 2.69
C SER A 172 16.77 10.43 3.60
N GLY A 173 17.48 11.54 3.39
CA GLY A 173 18.73 11.85 4.10
C GLY A 173 19.84 10.86 3.78
N ARG A 174 19.80 10.19 2.64
CA ARG A 174 20.81 9.20 2.17
C ARG A 174 21.05 8.06 3.15
N VAL A 175 20.04 7.71 3.97
CA VAL A 175 20.18 6.70 5.03
C VAL A 175 20.61 5.33 4.48
N LEU A 176 20.16 4.98 3.27
CA LEU A 176 20.54 3.76 2.55
C LEU A 176 21.46 4.02 1.34
N GLY A 177 22.17 5.18 1.35
CA GLY A 177 23.00 5.61 0.22
C GLY A 177 22.15 6.09 -0.95
N ARG A 178 22.63 5.88 -2.17
CA ARG A 178 21.88 6.16 -3.39
C ARG A 178 20.72 5.18 -3.54
N LEU A 179 19.58 5.70 -3.94
CA LEU A 179 18.38 4.94 -4.25
C LEU A 179 18.12 5.00 -5.76
N GLU A 180 17.78 3.88 -6.36
CA GLU A 180 17.50 3.77 -7.79
C GLU A 180 16.11 3.20 -8.03
N LEU A 181 15.29 3.87 -8.83
CA LEU A 181 13.94 3.44 -9.16
C LEU A 181 14.00 2.07 -9.89
N ASP A 182 13.25 1.10 -9.37
CA ASP A 182 13.10 -0.24 -9.95
C ASP A 182 11.74 -0.38 -10.66
N SER A 183 10.67 0.15 -10.04
CA SER A 183 9.32 0.18 -10.62
C SER A 183 8.39 1.15 -9.86
#